data_f8c3a2dbf96c834149a47f177a38ca13
#
_entry.id   f8c3a2dbf96c834149a47f177a38ca13
#
_cell.length_a   1.000
_cell.length_b   1.000
_cell.length_c   1.000
_cell.angle_alpha   90.00
_cell.angle_beta   90.00
_cell.angle_gamma   90.00
#
_symmetry.space_group_name_H-M   'P 1'
#
loop_
_entity.id
_entity.type
_entity.pdbx_description
1 polymer ?
#
loop_
_entity_poly.entity_id
_entity_poly.type
_entity_poly.pdbx_seq_one_letter_code
_entity_poly.pdbx_strand_id
1 'polypeptide(L)'
;RGVSDGQPPGGIEYYLPLFFDDTATLFDYLPAATTLVFDQRLGEEVQHFTESVAERYEQRRHDVERPLLPPEALFLESAEMNQRLGGFATVETRMGSAADREDLTGWDVASRPLPSIGIQAKAAEPAGQLKALLNDAPGRVLFVAETAGRREALLETLQGFDIRPRQCVDWQGFLAGDDSPCITVAGLENG
;
A
#
# COMPACT_ATOMS: atom_id res chain seq x y z
N ARG A 1 8.12 -5.49 37.62
CA ARG A 1 9.38 -4.84 38.10
C ARG A 1 9.87 -3.77 37.11
N GLY A 2 10.08 -4.05 35.81
CA GLY A 2 10.62 -3.04 34.89
C GLY A 2 9.80 -1.76 34.79
N VAL A 3 8.47 -1.84 34.78
CA VAL A 3 7.57 -0.65 34.73
C VAL A 3 7.71 0.19 36.01
N SER A 4 7.77 -0.44 37.19
CA SER A 4 7.95 0.26 38.46
C SER A 4 9.31 0.93 38.57
N ASP A 5 10.29 0.44 37.82
CA ASP A 5 11.66 0.97 37.79
C ASP A 5 11.87 2.01 36.67
N GLY A 6 10.77 2.41 35.96
CA GLY A 6 10.82 3.37 34.87
C GLY A 6 11.45 2.83 33.56
N GLN A 7 11.62 1.52 33.45
CA GLN A 7 12.12 0.86 32.25
C GLN A 7 11.00 0.03 31.59
N PRO A 8 10.30 0.58 30.62
CA PRO A 8 9.22 -0.16 29.96
C PRO A 8 9.82 -1.35 29.19
N PRO A 9 9.34 -2.59 29.44
CA PRO A 9 9.73 -3.74 28.64
C PRO A 9 9.17 -3.62 27.24
N GLY A 10 9.84 -4.25 26.24
CA GLY A 10 9.28 -4.33 24.89
C GLY A 10 7.91 -5.03 24.90
N GLY A 11 6.94 -4.49 24.17
CA GLY A 11 5.58 -5.01 24.12
C GLY A 11 4.64 -4.44 25.19
N ILE A 12 5.07 -3.43 25.97
CA ILE A 12 4.22 -2.78 26.98
C ILE A 12 2.99 -2.12 26.34
N GLU A 13 3.07 -1.74 25.07
CA GLU A 13 1.97 -1.17 24.28
C GLU A 13 0.76 -2.08 24.18
N TYR A 14 0.94 -3.40 24.27
CA TYR A 14 -0.18 -4.36 24.30
C TYR A 14 -0.96 -4.35 25.61
N TYR A 15 -0.50 -3.63 26.61
CA TYR A 15 -1.12 -3.52 27.93
C TYR A 15 -1.62 -2.10 28.22
N LEU A 16 -1.67 -1.21 27.23
CA LEU A 16 -2.15 0.17 27.39
C LEU A 16 -3.48 0.27 28.13
N PRO A 17 -4.50 -0.57 27.86
CA PRO A 17 -5.77 -0.51 28.59
C PRO A 17 -5.67 -0.77 30.11
N LEU A 18 -4.54 -1.31 30.59
CA LEU A 18 -4.31 -1.49 32.03
C LEU A 18 -3.72 -0.26 32.71
N PHE A 19 -3.25 0.71 31.94
CA PHE A 19 -2.57 1.91 32.45
C PHE A 19 -3.38 3.19 32.25
N PHE A 20 -4.39 3.15 31.34
CA PHE A 20 -5.20 4.30 31.01
C PHE A 20 -6.69 3.90 31.04
N ASP A 21 -7.52 4.79 31.56
CA ASP A 21 -8.95 4.59 31.61
C ASP A 21 -9.59 4.56 30.21
N ASP A 22 -9.02 5.38 29.28
CA ASP A 22 -9.42 5.47 27.88
C ASP A 22 -8.21 5.33 26.95
N THR A 23 -8.42 4.68 25.82
CA THR A 23 -7.46 4.63 24.72
C THR A 23 -8.06 5.25 23.47
N ALA A 24 -7.23 5.95 22.68
CA ALA A 24 -7.65 6.60 21.45
C ALA A 24 -7.40 5.68 20.24
N THR A 25 -8.29 5.78 19.27
CA THR A 25 -8.16 5.13 17.95
C THR A 25 -7.66 6.14 16.92
N LEU A 26 -7.32 5.67 15.72
CA LEU A 26 -7.00 6.57 14.60
C LEU A 26 -8.09 7.61 14.37
N PHE A 27 -9.36 7.24 14.50
CA PHE A 27 -10.50 8.14 14.25
C PHE A 27 -10.53 9.34 15.19
N ASP A 28 -10.05 9.20 16.41
CA ASP A 28 -10.02 10.27 17.42
C ASP A 28 -8.99 11.35 17.09
N TYR A 29 -8.02 11.06 16.22
CA TYR A 29 -7.01 12.01 15.72
C TYR A 29 -7.41 12.69 14.42
N LEU A 30 -8.45 12.23 13.74
CA LEU A 30 -8.85 12.77 12.45
C LEU A 30 -9.79 13.98 12.63
N PRO A 31 -9.51 15.12 11.97
CA PRO A 31 -10.44 16.24 11.92
C PRO A 31 -11.79 15.81 11.33
N ALA A 32 -12.89 16.40 11.79
CA ALA A 32 -14.24 16.08 11.30
C ALA A 32 -14.43 16.32 9.77
N ALA A 33 -13.62 17.20 9.18
CA ALA A 33 -13.64 17.47 7.73
C ALA A 33 -12.78 16.48 6.90
N THR A 34 -12.24 15.43 7.52
CA THR A 34 -11.42 14.43 6.81
C THR A 34 -12.30 13.63 5.85
N THR A 35 -11.80 13.42 4.64
CA THR A 35 -12.35 12.42 3.70
C THR A 35 -11.48 11.17 3.74
N LEU A 36 -12.10 10.03 3.99
CA LEU A 36 -11.43 8.74 4.00
C LEU A 36 -11.51 8.09 2.62
N VAL A 37 -10.39 7.63 2.10
CA VAL A 37 -10.31 6.90 0.84
C VAL A 37 -9.86 5.48 1.12
N PHE A 38 -10.61 4.50 0.65
CA PHE A 38 -10.30 3.09 0.87
C PHE A 38 -10.64 2.21 -0.35
N ASP A 39 -10.04 1.05 -0.40
CA ASP A 39 -10.29 0.05 -1.42
C ASP A 39 -11.56 -0.76 -1.11
N GLN A 40 -12.24 -1.26 -2.14
CA GLN A 40 -13.44 -2.10 -2.02
C GLN A 40 -13.26 -3.32 -1.12
N ARG A 41 -12.03 -3.78 -0.90
CA ARG A 41 -11.73 -4.95 -0.08
C ARG A 41 -11.63 -4.64 1.42
N LEU A 42 -11.81 -3.38 1.83
CA LEU A 42 -11.68 -3.00 3.24
C LEU A 42 -12.50 -3.91 4.16
N GLY A 43 -13.76 -4.21 3.80
CA GLY A 43 -14.62 -5.08 4.61
C GLY A 43 -14.08 -6.51 4.76
N GLU A 44 -13.58 -7.09 3.68
CA GLU A 44 -12.98 -8.43 3.66
C GLU A 44 -11.69 -8.47 4.50
N GLU A 45 -10.84 -7.47 4.36
CA GLU A 45 -9.58 -7.36 5.11
C GLU A 45 -9.81 -7.16 6.60
N VAL A 46 -10.83 -6.39 6.99
CA VAL A 46 -11.23 -6.23 8.39
C VAL A 46 -11.71 -7.55 8.97
N GLN A 47 -12.53 -8.29 8.24
CA GLN A 47 -13.00 -9.60 8.69
C GLN A 47 -11.82 -10.57 8.86
N HIS A 48 -10.95 -10.67 7.86
CA HIS A 48 -9.77 -11.53 7.90
C HIS A 48 -8.82 -11.17 9.06
N PHE A 49 -8.62 -9.87 9.30
CA PHE A 49 -7.85 -9.39 10.46
C PHE A 49 -8.47 -9.84 11.77
N THR A 50 -9.79 -9.65 11.95
CA THR A 50 -10.52 -10.02 13.17
C THR A 50 -10.43 -11.53 13.43
N GLU A 51 -10.61 -12.35 12.41
CA GLU A 51 -10.47 -13.82 12.50
C GLU A 51 -9.05 -14.22 12.90
N SER A 52 -8.03 -13.59 12.28
CA SER A 52 -6.62 -13.84 12.59
C SER A 52 -6.25 -13.46 14.01
N VAL A 53 -6.78 -12.34 14.52
CA VAL A 53 -6.56 -11.90 15.91
C VAL A 53 -7.21 -12.89 16.88
N ALA A 54 -8.46 -13.29 16.63
CA ALA A 54 -9.17 -14.25 17.45
C ALA A 54 -8.43 -15.61 17.52
N GLU A 55 -7.98 -16.12 16.39
CA GLU A 55 -7.20 -17.36 16.33
C GLU A 55 -5.90 -17.27 17.14
N ARG A 56 -5.15 -16.20 16.97
CA ARG A 56 -3.90 -15.98 17.73
C ARG A 56 -4.13 -15.85 19.23
N TYR A 57 -5.22 -15.22 19.61
CA TYR A 57 -5.62 -15.11 21.02
C TYR A 57 -5.95 -16.50 21.58
N GLU A 58 -6.77 -17.30 20.91
CA GLU A 58 -7.13 -18.66 21.35
C GLU A 58 -5.88 -19.56 21.51
N GLN A 59 -4.91 -19.44 20.62
CA GLN A 59 -3.67 -20.21 20.70
C GLN A 59 -2.80 -19.85 21.92
N ARG A 60 -2.90 -18.62 22.43
CA ARG A 60 -1.99 -18.07 23.44
C ARG A 60 -2.65 -17.62 24.74
N ARG A 61 -3.97 -17.60 24.86
CA ARG A 61 -4.68 -17.08 26.04
C ARG A 61 -4.35 -17.80 27.35
N HIS A 62 -3.75 -18.97 27.27
CA HIS A 62 -3.33 -19.75 28.44
C HIS A 62 -1.83 -19.57 28.78
N ASP A 63 -1.13 -18.70 28.09
CA ASP A 63 0.28 -18.40 28.39
C ASP A 63 0.37 -17.58 29.67
N VAL A 64 0.86 -18.22 30.72
CA VAL A 64 1.01 -17.61 32.06
C VAL A 64 2.20 -16.65 32.11
N GLU A 65 3.22 -16.88 31.28
CA GLU A 65 4.41 -16.03 31.26
C GLU A 65 4.15 -14.71 30.51
N ARG A 66 3.26 -14.74 29.52
CA ARG A 66 2.88 -13.59 28.70
C ARG A 66 1.36 -13.51 28.54
N PRO A 67 0.66 -13.14 29.62
CA PRO A 67 -0.80 -13.07 29.58
C PRO A 67 -1.24 -12.06 28.54
N LEU A 68 -2.21 -12.43 27.71
CA LEU A 68 -2.78 -11.57 26.69
C LEU A 68 -4.08 -10.94 27.20
N LEU A 69 -4.29 -9.68 26.83
CA LEU A 69 -5.60 -9.06 26.97
C LEU A 69 -6.55 -9.62 25.89
N PRO A 70 -7.85 -9.67 26.17
CA PRO A 70 -8.81 -10.10 25.17
C PRO A 70 -8.85 -9.11 23.99
N PRO A 71 -9.08 -9.59 22.76
CA PRO A 71 -9.01 -8.76 21.55
C PRO A 71 -9.82 -7.47 21.61
N GLU A 72 -11.01 -7.49 22.19
CA GLU A 72 -11.92 -6.35 22.35
C GLU A 72 -11.33 -5.23 23.23
N ALA A 73 -10.34 -5.53 24.06
CA ALA A 73 -9.65 -4.51 24.84
C ALA A 73 -8.59 -3.74 24.03
N LEU A 74 -8.17 -4.27 22.86
CA LEU A 74 -7.06 -3.73 22.08
C LEU A 74 -7.48 -3.26 20.69
N PHE A 75 -8.53 -3.85 20.13
CA PHE A 75 -8.96 -3.62 18.76
C PHE A 75 -10.44 -3.24 18.73
N LEU A 76 -10.78 -2.36 17.79
CA LEU A 76 -12.18 -2.04 17.52
C LEU A 76 -12.91 -3.27 16.97
N GLU A 77 -14.13 -3.48 17.42
CA GLU A 77 -15.04 -4.41 16.77
C GLU A 77 -15.45 -3.88 15.39
N SER A 78 -15.75 -4.79 14.45
CA SER A 78 -16.16 -4.43 13.10
C SER A 78 -17.37 -3.50 13.05
N ALA A 79 -18.32 -3.68 13.97
CA ALA A 79 -19.51 -2.83 14.07
C ALA A 79 -19.14 -1.40 14.49
N GLU A 80 -18.29 -1.25 15.49
CA GLU A 80 -17.81 0.05 15.95
C GLU A 80 -16.98 0.75 14.89
N MET A 81 -16.07 0.01 14.22
CA MET A 81 -15.30 0.55 13.11
C MET A 81 -16.21 1.11 12.02
N ASN A 82 -17.25 0.37 11.59
CA ASN A 82 -18.20 0.84 10.59
C ASN A 82 -18.98 2.07 11.06
N GLN A 83 -19.35 2.12 12.32
CA GLN A 83 -20.01 3.29 12.90
C GLN A 83 -19.09 4.53 12.84
N ARG A 84 -17.81 4.38 13.19
CA ARG A 84 -16.85 5.48 13.16
C ARG A 84 -16.54 5.92 11.72
N LEU A 85 -16.40 4.98 10.77
CA LEU A 85 -16.28 5.30 9.34
C LEU A 85 -17.48 6.12 8.84
N GLY A 86 -18.69 5.79 9.24
CA GLY A 86 -19.91 6.52 8.89
C GLY A 86 -19.96 7.97 9.39
N GLY A 87 -19.09 8.36 10.30
CA GLY A 87 -18.92 9.75 10.75
C GLY A 87 -18.11 10.65 9.80
N PHE A 88 -17.50 10.08 8.76
CA PHE A 88 -16.64 10.80 7.81
C PHE A 88 -17.22 10.75 6.39
N ALA A 89 -16.85 11.73 5.57
CA ALA A 89 -17.02 11.61 4.14
C ALA A 89 -16.11 10.49 3.61
N THR A 90 -16.63 9.61 2.76
CA THR A 90 -15.90 8.44 2.27
C THR A 90 -15.87 8.38 0.76
N VAL A 91 -14.74 7.94 0.21
CA VAL A 91 -14.57 7.60 -1.20
C VAL A 91 -14.04 6.17 -1.27
N GLU A 92 -14.77 5.30 -1.94
CA GLU A 92 -14.36 3.93 -2.16
C GLU A 92 -13.85 3.75 -3.58
N THR A 93 -12.64 3.20 -3.71
CA THR A 93 -12.09 2.82 -5.02
C THR A 93 -12.47 1.38 -5.35
N ARG A 94 -12.96 1.16 -6.55
CA ARG A 94 -13.43 -0.14 -7.03
C ARG A 94 -12.89 -0.48 -8.41
N MET A 95 -12.79 -1.76 -8.69
CA MET A 95 -12.64 -2.26 -10.05
C MET A 95 -14.02 -2.36 -10.71
N GLY A 96 -14.10 -1.97 -11.99
CA GLY A 96 -15.35 -1.98 -12.76
C GLY A 96 -15.90 -0.59 -13.03
N SER A 97 -17.11 -0.51 -13.59
CA SER A 97 -17.75 0.75 -13.95
C SER A 97 -18.66 1.27 -12.84
N ALA A 98 -18.67 2.57 -12.61
CA ALA A 98 -19.62 3.24 -11.72
C ALA A 98 -21.08 3.12 -12.21
N ALA A 99 -21.29 2.96 -13.52
CA ALA A 99 -22.61 2.81 -14.12
C ALA A 99 -23.34 1.51 -13.70
N ASP A 100 -22.61 0.53 -13.18
CA ASP A 100 -23.19 -0.74 -12.72
C ASP A 100 -23.89 -0.64 -11.34
N ARG A 101 -23.89 0.55 -10.73
CA ARG A 101 -24.43 0.80 -9.40
C ARG A 101 -25.34 2.03 -9.38
N GLU A 102 -26.64 1.80 -9.33
CA GLU A 102 -27.66 2.87 -9.26
C GLU A 102 -27.75 3.54 -7.90
N ASP A 103 -27.29 2.88 -6.84
CA ASP A 103 -27.39 3.30 -5.44
C ASP A 103 -26.27 4.21 -4.95
N LEU A 104 -25.24 4.44 -5.77
CA LEU A 104 -24.06 5.20 -5.39
C LEU A 104 -23.80 6.37 -6.37
N THR A 105 -23.35 7.48 -5.81
CA THR A 105 -22.77 8.54 -6.61
C THR A 105 -21.31 8.17 -6.90
N GLY A 106 -21.00 7.90 -8.17
CA GLY A 106 -19.67 7.49 -8.60
C GLY A 106 -19.27 8.12 -9.92
N TRP A 107 -18.01 8.04 -10.23
CA TRP A 107 -17.44 8.42 -11.53
C TRP A 107 -16.34 7.44 -11.92
N ASP A 108 -16.27 7.17 -13.23
CA ASP A 108 -15.25 6.30 -13.79
C ASP A 108 -13.94 7.07 -14.00
N VAL A 109 -12.85 6.49 -13.49
CA VAL A 109 -11.50 6.93 -13.79
C VAL A 109 -11.00 6.12 -15.00
N ALA A 110 -10.61 6.80 -16.08
CA ALA A 110 -10.07 6.16 -17.27
C ALA A 110 -8.70 5.52 -16.97
N SER A 111 -8.72 4.39 -16.27
CA SER A 111 -7.54 3.57 -15.98
C SER A 111 -7.40 2.44 -16.99
N ARG A 112 -6.17 2.03 -17.25
CA ARG A 112 -5.85 0.87 -18.10
C ARG A 112 -4.91 -0.03 -17.33
N PRO A 113 -5.05 -1.37 -17.44
CA PRO A 113 -4.05 -2.27 -16.87
C PRO A 113 -2.69 -2.01 -17.51
N LEU A 114 -1.64 -2.12 -16.73
CA LEU A 114 -0.28 -2.06 -17.24
C LEU A 114 -0.07 -3.17 -18.27
N PRO A 115 0.48 -2.85 -19.45
CA PRO A 115 0.83 -3.88 -20.42
C PRO A 115 1.91 -4.79 -19.83
N SER A 116 1.88 -6.08 -20.19
CA SER A 116 2.96 -6.99 -19.83
C SER A 116 4.23 -6.58 -20.56
N ILE A 117 5.19 -5.99 -19.83
CA ILE A 117 6.46 -5.49 -20.37
C ILE A 117 7.66 -6.37 -19.97
N GLY A 118 7.37 -7.55 -19.39
CA GLY A 118 8.41 -8.48 -18.94
C GLY A 118 9.31 -8.95 -20.09
N ILE A 119 10.63 -9.00 -19.82
CA ILE A 119 11.60 -9.57 -20.76
C ILE A 119 11.38 -11.07 -20.84
N GLN A 120 11.05 -11.57 -22.02
CA GLN A 120 10.78 -12.98 -22.27
C GLN A 120 12.04 -13.64 -22.87
N ALA A 121 12.93 -14.12 -22.03
CA ALA A 121 14.24 -14.66 -22.43
C ALA A 121 14.20 -15.77 -23.53
N LYS A 122 13.05 -16.44 -23.68
CA LYS A 122 12.85 -17.51 -24.68
C LYS A 122 12.16 -17.04 -25.96
N ALA A 123 11.74 -15.79 -26.05
CA ALA A 123 11.11 -15.24 -27.25
C ALA A 123 12.15 -14.89 -28.33
N ALA A 124 11.73 -14.85 -29.57
CA ALA A 124 12.57 -14.41 -30.69
C ALA A 124 13.05 -12.96 -30.50
N GLU A 125 12.21 -12.12 -29.91
CA GLU A 125 12.52 -10.76 -29.50
C GLU A 125 12.22 -10.59 -28.00
N PRO A 126 13.19 -10.86 -27.10
CA PRO A 126 12.94 -10.85 -25.66
C PRO A 126 12.39 -9.53 -25.11
N ALA A 127 12.78 -8.39 -25.64
CA ALA A 127 12.32 -7.06 -25.25
C ALA A 127 11.27 -6.45 -26.20
N GLY A 128 10.66 -7.25 -27.06
CA GLY A 128 9.73 -6.76 -28.11
C GLY A 128 8.54 -6.00 -27.54
N GLN A 129 7.93 -6.51 -26.46
CA GLN A 129 6.80 -5.84 -25.79
C GLN A 129 7.22 -4.49 -25.17
N LEU A 130 8.39 -4.45 -24.54
CA LEU A 130 8.92 -3.21 -23.97
C LEU A 130 9.25 -2.18 -25.07
N LYS A 131 9.87 -2.62 -26.18
CA LYS A 131 10.16 -1.74 -27.32
C LYS A 131 8.88 -1.20 -27.95
N ALA A 132 7.84 -2.03 -28.12
CA ALA A 132 6.53 -1.59 -28.59
C ALA A 132 5.93 -0.54 -27.67
N LEU A 133 5.94 -0.77 -26.35
CA LEU A 133 5.47 0.22 -25.38
C LEU A 133 6.22 1.55 -25.51
N LEU A 134 7.56 1.51 -25.63
CA LEU A 134 8.37 2.73 -25.73
C LEU A 134 8.08 3.52 -27.03
N ASN A 135 7.73 2.83 -28.11
CA ASN A 135 7.38 3.46 -29.39
C ASN A 135 5.96 4.02 -29.41
N ASP A 136 5.01 3.32 -28.75
CA ASP A 136 3.58 3.64 -28.83
C ASP A 136 3.08 4.42 -27.60
N ALA A 137 3.93 4.65 -26.59
CA ALA A 137 3.54 5.38 -25.39
C ALA A 137 3.05 6.79 -25.74
N PRO A 138 1.84 7.19 -25.28
CA PRO A 138 1.29 8.52 -25.54
C PRO A 138 2.02 9.63 -24.77
N GLY A 139 2.96 9.25 -23.91
CA GLY A 139 3.72 10.14 -23.06
C GLY A 139 5.13 9.64 -22.81
N ARG A 140 5.85 10.34 -21.96
CA ARG A 140 7.22 10.00 -21.59
C ARG A 140 7.24 8.80 -20.64
N VAL A 141 8.27 7.96 -20.76
CA VAL A 141 8.44 6.76 -19.94
C VAL A 141 9.56 6.98 -18.92
N LEU A 142 9.27 6.68 -17.66
CA LEU A 142 10.23 6.69 -16.57
C LEU A 142 10.40 5.26 -16.01
N PHE A 143 11.60 4.73 -16.08
CA PHE A 143 11.98 3.55 -15.34
C PHE A 143 12.34 3.92 -13.91
N VAL A 144 11.85 3.16 -12.95
CA VAL A 144 12.15 3.37 -11.53
C VAL A 144 12.80 2.13 -10.96
N ALA A 145 13.92 2.30 -10.28
CA ALA A 145 14.61 1.24 -9.55
C ALA A 145 14.62 1.56 -8.06
N GLU A 146 14.43 0.58 -7.20
CA GLU A 146 14.38 0.78 -5.75
C GLU A 146 15.72 1.24 -5.15
N THR A 147 16.83 0.83 -5.76
CA THR A 147 18.19 1.15 -5.30
C THR A 147 19.11 1.49 -6.46
N ALA A 148 20.21 2.18 -6.16
CA ALA A 148 21.23 2.49 -7.16
C ALA A 148 21.82 1.21 -7.79
N GLY A 149 22.03 0.15 -7.01
CA GLY A 149 22.53 -1.13 -7.55
C GLY A 149 21.54 -1.77 -8.53
N ARG A 150 20.23 -1.76 -8.21
CA ARG A 150 19.19 -2.25 -9.13
C ARG A 150 19.08 -1.38 -10.38
N ARG A 151 19.29 -0.06 -10.26
CA ARG A 151 19.33 0.83 -11.41
C ARG A 151 20.46 0.45 -12.38
N GLU A 152 21.68 0.23 -11.89
CA GLU A 152 22.81 -0.15 -12.75
C GLU A 152 22.56 -1.51 -13.44
N ALA A 153 22.04 -2.50 -12.70
CA ALA A 153 21.68 -3.80 -13.28
C ALA A 153 20.58 -3.67 -14.35
N LEU A 154 19.59 -2.81 -14.12
CA LEU A 154 18.53 -2.54 -15.10
C LEU A 154 19.08 -1.83 -16.33
N LEU A 155 19.97 -0.84 -16.16
CA LEU A 155 20.63 -0.13 -17.26
C LEU A 155 21.43 -1.11 -18.13
N GLU A 156 22.21 -2.01 -17.53
CA GLU A 156 22.96 -3.04 -18.26
C GLU A 156 22.01 -3.94 -19.06
N THR A 157 20.92 -4.38 -18.42
CA THR A 157 19.90 -5.21 -19.08
C THR A 157 19.26 -4.48 -20.27
N LEU A 158 18.84 -3.25 -20.09
CA LEU A 158 18.20 -2.44 -21.14
C LEU A 158 19.17 -2.13 -22.29
N GLN A 159 20.44 -1.87 -21.97
CA GLN A 159 21.47 -1.64 -22.96
C GLN A 159 21.73 -2.89 -23.84
N GLY A 160 21.61 -4.08 -23.28
CA GLY A 160 21.66 -5.33 -24.03
C GLY A 160 20.56 -5.45 -25.11
N PHE A 161 19.48 -4.69 -24.97
CA PHE A 161 18.38 -4.59 -25.94
C PHE A 161 18.38 -3.28 -26.73
N ASP A 162 19.47 -2.51 -26.67
CA ASP A 162 19.63 -1.20 -27.30
C ASP A 162 18.64 -0.14 -26.82
N ILE A 163 18.20 -0.25 -25.57
CA ILE A 163 17.41 0.75 -24.88
C ILE A 163 18.31 1.52 -23.92
N ARG A 164 18.41 2.84 -24.08
CA ARG A 164 19.34 3.70 -23.35
C ARG A 164 18.62 4.84 -22.65
N PRO A 165 17.98 4.58 -21.50
CA PRO A 165 17.28 5.63 -20.77
C PRO A 165 18.29 6.64 -20.21
N ARG A 166 17.92 7.92 -20.23
CA ARG A 166 18.69 8.98 -19.57
C ARG A 166 18.46 8.93 -18.06
N GLN A 167 19.52 9.07 -17.29
CA GLN A 167 19.39 9.17 -15.84
C GLN A 167 18.84 10.53 -15.44
N CYS A 168 17.80 10.54 -14.61
CA CYS A 168 17.30 11.74 -13.93
C CYS A 168 17.42 11.55 -12.41
N VAL A 169 17.55 12.66 -11.69
CA VAL A 169 17.79 12.63 -10.24
C VAL A 169 16.56 12.14 -9.50
N ASP A 170 15.40 12.67 -9.88
CA ASP A 170 14.13 12.41 -9.22
C ASP A 170 12.94 12.65 -10.18
N TRP A 171 11.73 12.57 -9.64
CA TRP A 171 10.50 12.87 -10.35
C TRP A 171 10.44 14.30 -10.90
N GLN A 172 10.92 15.29 -10.15
CA GLN A 172 10.92 16.68 -10.59
C GLN A 172 11.88 16.88 -11.77
N GLY A 173 13.06 16.25 -11.71
CA GLY A 173 14.02 16.25 -12.82
C GLY A 173 13.46 15.57 -14.07
N PHE A 174 12.66 14.50 -13.92
CA PHE A 174 11.95 13.90 -15.03
C PHE A 174 10.89 14.85 -15.61
N LEU A 175 10.09 15.52 -14.77
CA LEU A 175 9.05 16.44 -15.25
C LEU A 175 9.64 17.67 -15.96
N ALA A 176 10.76 18.19 -15.48
CA ALA A 176 11.40 19.38 -16.02
C ALA A 176 12.13 19.13 -17.35
N GLY A 177 12.49 17.88 -17.68
CA GLY A 177 13.17 17.51 -18.92
C GLY A 177 12.18 17.03 -19.98
N ASP A 178 12.64 16.94 -21.22
CA ASP A 178 11.87 16.42 -22.36
C ASP A 178 12.31 15.00 -22.79
N ASP A 179 13.33 14.47 -22.16
CA ASP A 179 13.90 13.17 -22.53
C ASP A 179 12.99 12.01 -22.17
N SER A 180 12.96 10.99 -23.06
CA SER A 180 12.31 9.71 -22.86
C SER A 180 13.00 8.62 -23.68
N PRO A 181 13.21 7.42 -23.13
CA PRO A 181 12.92 7.03 -21.75
C PRO A 181 13.95 7.59 -20.75
N CYS A 182 13.53 7.77 -19.50
CA CYS A 182 14.39 8.13 -18.38
C CYS A 182 14.44 7.01 -17.33
N ILE A 183 15.45 7.09 -16.43
CA ILE A 183 15.56 6.18 -15.28
C ILE A 183 15.97 6.95 -14.02
N THR A 184 15.35 6.61 -12.89
CA THR A 184 15.65 7.18 -11.57
C THR A 184 15.69 6.10 -10.50
N VAL A 185 16.06 6.49 -9.27
CA VAL A 185 15.96 5.66 -8.07
C VAL A 185 14.87 6.23 -7.16
N ALA A 186 13.85 5.43 -6.86
CA ALA A 186 12.78 5.77 -5.92
C ALA A 186 12.14 4.50 -5.34
N GLY A 187 11.53 4.62 -4.17
CA GLY A 187 10.74 3.55 -3.57
C GLY A 187 9.38 3.47 -4.27
N LEU A 188 9.28 2.61 -5.27
CA LEU A 188 8.04 2.27 -5.96
C LEU A 188 7.92 0.75 -5.97
N GLU A 189 6.94 0.22 -5.23
CA GLU A 189 6.77 -1.23 -5.09
C GLU A 189 6.15 -1.85 -6.35
N ASN A 190 5.20 -1.14 -6.96
CA ASN A 190 4.53 -1.56 -8.19
C ASN A 190 4.38 -0.37 -9.13
N GLY A 191 4.63 -0.58 -10.40
CA GLY A 191 4.47 0.42 -11.46
C GLY A 191 3.18 0.25 -12.25
#